data_0912cfdf8e2dfbbc154b2bfbaa49f574
#
_entry.id   0912cfdf8e2dfbbc154b2bfbaa49f574
#
_cell.length_a   1.000
_cell.length_b   1.000
_cell.length_c   1.000
_cell.angle_alpha   90.00
_cell.angle_beta   90.00
_cell.angle_gamma   90.00
#
_symmetry.space_group_name_H-M   'P 1'
#
loop_
_entity.id
_entity.type
_entity.pdbx_description
1 polymer ?
#
loop_
_entity_poly.entity_id
_entity_poly.type
_entity_poly.pdbx_seq_one_letter_code
_entity_poly.pdbx_strand_id
1 'polypeptide(L)'
;RWLDATTYTTVEAASGGGWDIVRYDAASGGRSVLVPASKLTPAGAAPLDIADYRWSDDGKKLLIFTNTRKVWRLNTRGDYWVLDLDSGRLAKLGGDAPEATLMFAKFSPDATRAAYVRANDIYVEHLDDHRITRLTSDGSDTTINGTSDWVYEEEFGVRDGFRWSPDGQSIAYWQFDSTGVGIFTLINNTDELYPTLTRIPYPKAGTENSAARIGVVPAS
;
A
#
# COMPACT_ATOMS: atom_id res chain seq x y z
N ARG A 1 -14.03 -1.33 8.92
CA ARG A 1 -12.92 -1.27 9.88
C ARG A 1 -13.44 -0.99 11.28
N TRP A 2 -13.05 -1.77 12.27
CA TRP A 2 -13.36 -1.49 13.67
C TRP A 2 -12.53 -0.29 14.15
N LEU A 3 -13.17 0.63 14.85
CA LEU A 3 -12.52 1.77 15.55
C LEU A 3 -12.25 1.41 17.01
N ASP A 4 -13.19 0.70 17.62
CA ASP A 4 -13.15 0.21 18.99
C ASP A 4 -14.00 -1.07 19.14
N ALA A 5 -14.31 -1.51 20.36
CA ALA A 5 -15.09 -2.72 20.62
C ALA A 5 -16.55 -2.63 20.19
N THR A 6 -17.09 -1.43 19.96
CA THR A 6 -18.52 -1.18 19.73
C THR A 6 -18.80 -0.45 18.41
N THR A 7 -17.82 0.21 17.81
CA THR A 7 -18.03 1.00 16.61
C THR A 7 -17.11 0.55 15.46
N TYR A 8 -17.67 0.59 14.25
CA TYR A 8 -16.91 0.30 13.04
C TYR A 8 -17.21 1.31 11.93
N THR A 9 -16.32 1.38 10.96
CA THR A 9 -16.49 2.20 9.75
C THR A 9 -16.56 1.35 8.50
N THR A 10 -17.30 1.84 7.51
CA THR A 10 -17.40 1.28 6.16
C THR A 10 -17.41 2.40 5.12
N VAL A 11 -17.26 2.03 3.85
CA VAL A 11 -17.36 2.94 2.72
C VAL A 11 -18.76 2.81 2.13
N GLU A 12 -19.45 3.93 1.90
CA GLU A 12 -20.77 3.98 1.29
C GLU A 12 -20.82 5.06 0.20
N ALA A 13 -21.63 4.82 -0.84
CA ALA A 13 -21.83 5.81 -1.89
C ALA A 13 -22.48 7.09 -1.34
N ALA A 14 -21.89 8.24 -1.62
CA ALA A 14 -22.44 9.54 -1.24
C ALA A 14 -23.50 9.99 -2.26
N SER A 15 -24.55 10.67 -1.80
CA SER A 15 -25.64 11.16 -2.65
C SER A 15 -25.20 12.15 -3.73
N GLY A 16 -24.11 12.88 -3.49
CA GLY A 16 -23.50 13.83 -4.41
C GLY A 16 -22.40 13.24 -5.32
N GLY A 17 -22.20 11.92 -5.28
CA GLY A 17 -21.10 11.25 -5.95
C GLY A 17 -19.87 11.07 -5.05
N GLY A 18 -19.03 10.06 -5.36
CA GLY A 18 -17.91 9.65 -4.52
C GLY A 18 -18.35 8.75 -3.36
N TRP A 19 -17.52 8.69 -2.33
CA TRP A 19 -17.65 7.75 -1.23
C TRP A 19 -17.54 8.44 0.12
N ASP A 20 -18.50 8.19 1.00
CA ASP A 20 -18.44 8.59 2.42
C ASP A 20 -17.80 7.47 3.24
N ILE A 21 -17.04 7.82 4.29
CA ILE A 21 -16.70 6.88 5.35
C ILE A 21 -17.71 7.06 6.47
N VAL A 22 -18.49 6.01 6.70
CA VAL A 22 -19.62 6.00 7.62
C VAL A 22 -19.28 5.18 8.85
N ARG A 23 -19.62 5.70 10.03
CA ARG A 23 -19.50 5.03 11.31
C ARG A 23 -20.81 4.42 11.72
N TYR A 24 -20.75 3.22 12.24
CA TYR A 24 -21.87 2.49 12.84
C TYR A 24 -21.57 2.13 14.29
N ASP A 25 -22.57 2.27 15.13
CA ASP A 25 -22.59 1.65 16.45
C ASP A 25 -23.17 0.24 16.32
N ALA A 26 -22.43 -0.78 16.73
CA ALA A 26 -22.78 -2.19 16.51
C ALA A 26 -23.98 -2.65 17.35
N ALA A 27 -24.24 -2.01 18.50
CA ALA A 27 -25.34 -2.37 19.38
C ALA A 27 -26.68 -1.74 18.97
N SER A 28 -26.66 -0.44 18.60
CA SER A 28 -27.87 0.32 18.26
C SER A 28 -28.17 0.37 16.77
N GLY A 29 -27.19 0.05 15.91
CA GLY A 29 -27.27 0.31 14.47
C GLY A 29 -27.18 1.80 14.12
N GLY A 30 -26.84 2.66 15.09
CA GLY A 30 -26.72 4.11 14.90
C GLY A 30 -25.70 4.44 13.81
N ARG A 31 -26.13 5.20 12.78
CA ARG A 31 -25.33 5.57 11.60
C ARG A 31 -24.95 7.05 11.63
N SER A 32 -23.70 7.37 11.34
CA SER A 32 -23.26 8.76 11.14
C SER A 32 -22.15 8.83 10.08
N VAL A 33 -22.18 9.86 9.22
CA VAL A 33 -21.09 10.13 8.27
C VAL A 33 -19.92 10.70 9.07
N LEU A 34 -18.79 9.98 9.07
CA LEU A 34 -17.58 10.38 9.77
C LEU A 34 -16.67 11.24 8.87
N VAL A 35 -16.49 10.80 7.61
CA VAL A 35 -15.74 11.55 6.60
C VAL A 35 -16.60 11.62 5.34
N PRO A 36 -17.13 12.82 4.98
CA PRO A 36 -17.93 12.98 3.78
C PRO A 36 -17.03 12.95 2.52
N ALA A 37 -17.59 12.52 1.39
CA ALA A 37 -16.92 12.43 0.09
C ALA A 37 -16.23 13.75 -0.33
N SER A 38 -16.78 14.89 0.07
CA SER A 38 -16.20 16.21 -0.20
C SER A 38 -14.81 16.40 0.41
N LYS A 39 -14.52 15.76 1.53
CA LYS A 39 -13.16 15.73 2.13
C LYS A 39 -12.21 14.74 1.45
N LEU A 40 -12.74 13.84 0.65
CA LEU A 40 -12.01 12.81 -0.10
C LEU A 40 -11.92 13.15 -1.60
N THR A 41 -12.09 14.44 -1.91
CA THR A 41 -12.02 14.99 -3.27
C THR A 41 -10.83 15.93 -3.35
N PRO A 42 -9.76 15.58 -4.10
CA PRO A 42 -8.64 16.48 -4.31
C PRO A 42 -9.07 17.73 -5.07
N ALA A 43 -8.41 18.86 -4.82
CA ALA A 43 -8.73 20.13 -5.48
C ALA A 43 -8.63 20.00 -7.02
N GLY A 44 -9.70 20.32 -7.73
CA GLY A 44 -9.77 20.28 -9.19
C GLY A 44 -9.84 18.87 -9.80
N ALA A 45 -10.07 17.84 -8.99
CA ALA A 45 -10.17 16.45 -9.44
C ALA A 45 -11.53 15.82 -9.08
N ALA A 46 -11.76 14.61 -9.56
CA ALA A 46 -12.90 13.79 -9.14
C ALA A 46 -12.67 13.24 -7.72
N PRO A 47 -13.74 12.87 -7.00
CA PRO A 47 -13.62 12.16 -5.74
C PRO A 47 -12.77 10.89 -5.88
N LEU A 48 -11.98 10.57 -4.84
CA LEU A 48 -11.18 9.35 -4.80
C LEU A 48 -12.09 8.12 -4.85
N ASP A 49 -11.72 7.15 -5.70
CA ASP A 49 -12.31 5.82 -5.69
C ASP A 49 -11.56 4.97 -4.65
N ILE A 50 -12.23 4.67 -3.53
CA ILE A 50 -11.62 4.07 -2.35
C ILE A 50 -11.56 2.56 -2.49
N ALA A 51 -10.38 2.00 -2.75
CA ALA A 51 -10.16 0.56 -2.76
C ALA A 51 -9.96 -0.01 -1.34
N ASP A 52 -9.25 0.72 -0.48
CA ASP A 52 -9.06 0.41 0.93
C ASP A 52 -8.71 1.69 1.72
N TYR A 53 -8.83 1.63 3.05
CA TYR A 53 -8.42 2.73 3.93
C TYR A 53 -7.96 2.22 5.29
N ARG A 54 -7.15 3.03 5.98
CA ARG A 54 -6.69 2.75 7.35
C ARG A 54 -6.67 4.02 8.19
N TRP A 55 -7.05 3.88 9.44
CA TRP A 55 -6.91 4.94 10.42
C TRP A 55 -5.49 4.93 11.00
N SER A 56 -4.99 6.12 11.38
CA SER A 56 -3.87 6.20 12.32
C SER A 56 -4.29 5.70 13.70
N ASP A 57 -3.35 5.28 14.53
CA ASP A 57 -3.66 4.72 15.85
C ASP A 57 -4.35 5.74 16.78
N ASP A 58 -4.09 7.04 16.60
CA ASP A 58 -4.76 8.13 17.31
C ASP A 58 -6.12 8.53 16.71
N GLY A 59 -6.51 7.92 15.59
CA GLY A 59 -7.76 8.20 14.87
C GLY A 59 -7.83 9.56 14.18
N LYS A 60 -6.72 10.32 14.11
CA LYS A 60 -6.72 11.69 13.55
C LYS A 60 -6.40 11.75 12.07
N LYS A 61 -5.85 10.70 11.51
CA LYS A 61 -5.50 10.62 10.09
C LYS A 61 -6.10 9.40 9.43
N LEU A 62 -6.39 9.54 8.15
CA LEU A 62 -6.91 8.48 7.29
C LEU A 62 -5.96 8.28 6.12
N LEU A 63 -5.44 7.07 5.97
CA LEU A 63 -4.69 6.64 4.81
C LEU A 63 -5.64 5.96 3.84
N ILE A 64 -5.69 6.43 2.60
CA ILE A 64 -6.61 5.99 1.55
C ILE A 64 -5.81 5.36 0.43
N PHE A 65 -6.20 4.16 0.01
CA PHE A 65 -5.65 3.43 -1.12
C PHE A 65 -6.61 3.53 -2.31
N THR A 66 -6.10 3.96 -3.45
CA THR A 66 -6.88 4.24 -4.66
C THR A 66 -6.07 4.00 -5.93
N ASN A 67 -6.68 4.17 -7.12
CA ASN A 67 -6.02 4.02 -8.43
C ASN A 67 -5.19 2.73 -8.50
N THR A 68 -5.81 1.62 -8.09
CA THR A 68 -5.10 0.37 -7.86
C THR A 68 -4.76 -0.35 -9.15
N ARG A 69 -3.63 -1.06 -9.13
CA ARG A 69 -3.19 -1.94 -10.21
C ARG A 69 -2.87 -3.33 -9.70
N LYS A 70 -3.21 -4.30 -10.53
CA LYS A 70 -2.91 -5.70 -10.30
C LYS A 70 -1.40 -5.95 -10.42
N VAL A 71 -0.82 -6.67 -9.45
CA VAL A 71 0.56 -7.15 -9.50
C VAL A 71 0.56 -8.61 -9.96
N TRP A 72 0.12 -9.54 -9.13
CA TRP A 72 -0.07 -10.95 -9.51
C TRP A 72 -1.56 -11.27 -9.57
N ARG A 73 -2.15 -11.66 -8.43
CA ARG A 73 -3.59 -11.93 -8.34
C ARG A 73 -4.39 -10.77 -7.77
N LEU A 74 -3.74 -9.92 -6.98
CA LEU A 74 -4.37 -8.84 -6.22
C LEU A 74 -3.88 -7.47 -6.68
N ASN A 75 -4.72 -6.48 -6.47
CA ASN A 75 -4.39 -5.08 -6.66
C ASN A 75 -3.60 -4.59 -5.43
N THR A 76 -2.29 -4.77 -5.45
CA THR A 76 -1.39 -4.40 -4.35
C THR A 76 -0.57 -3.16 -4.63
N ARG A 77 -0.64 -2.61 -5.84
CA ARG A 77 0.00 -1.38 -6.27
C ARG A 77 -1.05 -0.31 -6.52
N GLY A 78 -0.77 0.94 -6.18
CA GLY A 78 -1.73 2.04 -6.37
C GLY A 78 -1.18 3.36 -5.89
N ASP A 79 -2.08 4.33 -5.76
CA ASP A 79 -1.83 5.62 -5.15
C ASP A 79 -2.32 5.62 -3.70
N TYR A 80 -1.64 6.39 -2.87
CA TYR A 80 -2.01 6.58 -1.48
C TYR A 80 -2.19 8.07 -1.18
N TRP A 81 -3.24 8.37 -0.40
CA TRP A 81 -3.54 9.70 0.08
C TRP A 81 -3.69 9.71 1.59
N VAL A 82 -3.32 10.79 2.22
CA VAL A 82 -3.53 11.02 3.65
C VAL A 82 -4.48 12.18 3.83
N LEU A 83 -5.59 11.94 4.52
CA LEU A 83 -6.46 12.99 5.04
C LEU A 83 -6.12 13.22 6.52
N ASP A 84 -5.72 14.44 6.86
CA ASP A 84 -5.64 14.90 8.23
C ASP A 84 -7.01 15.47 8.64
N LEU A 85 -7.63 14.90 9.65
CA LEU A 85 -9.00 15.23 10.04
C LEU A 85 -9.12 16.56 10.76
N ASP A 86 -8.08 16.95 11.50
CA ASP A 86 -8.05 18.20 12.27
C ASP A 86 -7.94 19.40 11.34
N SER A 87 -7.04 19.34 10.37
CA SER A 87 -6.83 20.42 9.38
C SER A 87 -7.72 20.33 8.15
N GLY A 88 -8.24 19.13 7.85
CA GLY A 88 -8.95 18.84 6.61
C GLY A 88 -8.05 18.73 5.37
N ARG A 89 -6.72 18.71 5.54
CA ARG A 89 -5.76 18.59 4.44
C ARG A 89 -5.76 17.17 3.87
N LEU A 90 -6.00 17.08 2.57
CA LEU A 90 -5.87 15.84 1.79
C LEU A 90 -4.61 15.95 0.91
N ALA A 91 -3.65 15.03 1.09
CA ALA A 91 -2.37 15.06 0.39
C ALA A 91 -2.01 13.68 -0.18
N LYS A 92 -1.47 13.66 -1.40
CA LYS A 92 -0.97 12.43 -2.05
C LYS A 92 0.42 12.10 -1.53
N LEU A 93 0.67 10.82 -1.24
CA LEU A 93 2.01 10.32 -0.93
C LEU A 93 2.81 10.01 -2.20
N GLY A 94 4.13 9.96 -2.03
CA GLY A 94 5.07 9.53 -3.07
C GLY A 94 5.70 10.68 -3.87
N GLY A 95 5.36 11.94 -3.58
CA GLY A 95 5.92 13.10 -4.28
C GLY A 95 5.70 13.03 -5.79
N ASP A 96 6.78 12.98 -6.56
CA ASP A 96 6.82 12.88 -8.02
C ASP A 96 6.73 11.43 -8.55
N ALA A 97 6.42 10.45 -7.69
CA ALA A 97 6.27 9.07 -8.12
C ALA A 97 5.19 8.95 -9.22
N PRO A 98 5.44 8.12 -10.25
CA PRO A 98 4.40 7.82 -11.23
C PRO A 98 3.15 7.26 -10.56
N GLU A 99 1.99 7.47 -11.18
CA GLU A 99 0.72 6.97 -10.67
C GLU A 99 0.72 5.44 -10.51
N ALA A 100 0.02 4.99 -9.48
CA ALA A 100 -0.19 3.57 -9.18
C ALA A 100 1.11 2.78 -9.01
N THR A 101 2.14 3.37 -8.36
CA THR A 101 3.45 2.72 -8.15
C THR A 101 3.79 2.40 -6.70
N LEU A 102 3.03 2.90 -5.73
CA LEU A 102 3.28 2.64 -4.31
C LEU A 102 2.58 1.35 -3.87
N MET A 103 3.17 0.68 -2.88
CA MET A 103 2.62 -0.55 -2.28
C MET A 103 2.67 -0.47 -0.76
N PHE A 104 1.63 -1.00 -0.12
CA PHE A 104 1.57 -1.29 1.32
C PHE A 104 1.86 -0.10 2.23
N ALA A 105 1.45 1.11 1.84
CA ALA A 105 1.67 2.28 2.70
C ALA A 105 1.04 2.10 4.09
N LYS A 106 1.74 2.55 5.12
CA LYS A 106 1.28 2.51 6.51
C LYS A 106 1.90 3.62 7.35
N PHE A 107 1.13 4.13 8.28
CA PHE A 107 1.61 5.13 9.22
C PHE A 107 2.71 4.58 10.14
N SER A 108 3.61 5.47 10.56
CA SER A 108 4.41 5.25 11.77
C SER A 108 3.50 5.22 13.01
N PRO A 109 3.95 4.61 14.15
CA PRO A 109 3.14 4.56 15.37
C PRO A 109 2.67 5.92 15.89
N ASP A 110 3.47 6.97 15.68
CA ASP A 110 3.16 8.35 16.07
C ASP A 110 2.36 9.12 15.01
N ALA A 111 2.02 8.48 13.88
CA ALA A 111 1.31 9.07 12.75
C ALA A 111 1.93 10.36 12.17
N THR A 112 3.25 10.56 12.36
CA THR A 112 3.98 11.70 11.78
C THR A 112 4.58 11.39 10.41
N ARG A 113 4.73 10.09 10.09
CA ARG A 113 5.32 9.58 8.85
C ARG A 113 4.47 8.48 8.26
N ALA A 114 4.66 8.23 6.95
CA ALA A 114 4.18 7.03 6.27
C ALA A 114 5.34 6.32 5.60
N ALA A 115 5.37 4.98 5.70
CA ALA A 115 6.32 4.15 4.94
C ALA A 115 5.58 3.40 3.85
N TYR A 116 6.24 3.18 2.72
CA TYR A 116 5.70 2.44 1.58
C TYR A 116 6.83 1.80 0.76
N VAL A 117 6.47 0.83 -0.09
CA VAL A 117 7.38 0.25 -1.08
C VAL A 117 7.15 0.93 -2.43
N ARG A 118 8.23 1.29 -3.13
CA ARG A 118 8.26 1.76 -4.51
C ARG A 118 9.48 1.17 -5.23
N ALA A 119 9.28 0.58 -6.41
CA ALA A 119 10.35 -0.01 -7.21
C ALA A 119 11.27 -0.95 -6.40
N ASN A 120 10.66 -1.83 -5.60
CA ASN A 120 11.33 -2.81 -4.74
C ASN A 120 12.25 -2.24 -3.65
N ASP A 121 12.03 -0.96 -3.27
CA ASP A 121 12.69 -0.32 -2.14
C ASP A 121 11.69 0.31 -1.17
N ILE A 122 12.14 0.45 0.07
CA ILE A 122 11.36 1.03 1.17
C ILE A 122 11.67 2.52 1.25
N TYR A 123 10.60 3.30 1.35
CA TYR A 123 10.64 4.76 1.52
C TYR A 123 9.88 5.17 2.77
N VAL A 124 10.29 6.24 3.39
CA VAL A 124 9.58 6.95 4.46
C VAL A 124 9.34 8.38 4.03
N GLU A 125 8.11 8.85 4.20
CA GLU A 125 7.69 10.22 3.93
C GLU A 125 7.19 10.88 5.21
N HIS A 126 7.68 12.07 5.52
CA HIS A 126 7.15 12.93 6.57
C HIS A 126 5.85 13.58 6.12
N LEU A 127 4.83 13.57 6.98
CA LEU A 127 3.48 14.03 6.60
C LEU A 127 3.29 15.55 6.71
N ASP A 128 4.20 16.26 7.37
CA ASP A 128 4.18 17.71 7.53
C ASP A 128 4.83 18.44 6.34
N ASP A 129 6.07 18.05 6.00
CA ASP A 129 6.90 18.72 4.99
C ASP A 129 7.04 17.91 3.69
N HIS A 130 6.49 16.69 3.64
CA HIS A 130 6.59 15.76 2.51
C HIS A 130 8.03 15.37 2.12
N ARG A 131 8.98 15.49 3.04
CA ARG A 131 10.34 15.02 2.84
C ARG A 131 10.35 13.49 2.75
N ILE A 132 10.85 12.97 1.63
CA ILE A 132 10.94 11.54 1.34
C ILE A 132 12.38 11.06 1.53
N THR A 133 12.55 9.98 2.30
CA THR A 133 13.83 9.29 2.48
C THR A 133 13.72 7.87 1.93
N ARG A 134 14.62 7.48 1.03
CA ARG A 134 14.77 6.10 0.56
C ARG A 134 15.64 5.35 1.56
N LEU A 135 15.10 4.30 2.19
CA LEU A 135 15.77 3.55 3.25
C LEU A 135 16.61 2.38 2.72
N THR A 136 16.16 1.72 1.66
CA THR A 136 16.93 0.69 0.94
C THR A 136 17.22 1.18 -0.47
N SER A 137 18.33 0.74 -1.07
CA SER A 137 18.79 1.29 -2.37
C SER A 137 19.26 0.22 -3.35
N ASP A 138 19.11 -1.03 -3.01
CA ASP A 138 19.51 -2.20 -3.80
C ASP A 138 18.33 -2.91 -4.50
N GLY A 139 17.12 -2.33 -4.40
CA GLY A 139 15.93 -2.80 -5.10
C GLY A 139 16.14 -2.86 -6.61
N SER A 140 15.79 -3.99 -7.22
CA SER A 140 15.92 -4.29 -8.64
C SER A 140 14.85 -5.27 -9.09
N ASP A 141 14.91 -5.75 -10.32
CA ASP A 141 14.01 -6.81 -10.80
C ASP A 141 14.20 -8.14 -10.08
N THR A 142 15.34 -8.35 -9.43
CA THR A 142 15.68 -9.58 -8.72
C THR A 142 15.85 -9.38 -7.21
N THR A 143 16.18 -8.19 -6.74
CA THR A 143 16.26 -7.86 -5.31
C THR A 143 15.02 -7.09 -4.88
N ILE A 144 14.24 -7.67 -3.98
CA ILE A 144 12.93 -7.18 -3.59
C ILE A 144 12.93 -6.87 -2.09
N ASN A 145 12.77 -5.60 -1.72
CA ASN A 145 12.69 -5.15 -0.33
C ASN A 145 11.26 -4.78 0.05
N GLY A 146 10.78 -5.28 1.19
CA GLY A 146 9.53 -4.86 1.80
C GLY A 146 8.25 -5.38 1.14
N THR A 147 8.37 -6.19 0.10
CA THR A 147 7.29 -6.98 -0.49
C THR A 147 7.84 -8.36 -0.84
N SER A 148 7.19 -9.14 -1.70
CA SER A 148 7.62 -10.49 -2.04
C SER A 148 7.69 -10.73 -3.54
N ASP A 149 8.36 -11.81 -3.93
CA ASP A 149 8.30 -12.36 -5.27
C ASP A 149 7.01 -13.18 -5.49
N TRP A 150 6.85 -13.75 -6.68
CA TRP A 150 5.65 -14.50 -7.04
C TRP A 150 5.42 -15.72 -6.15
N VAL A 151 6.44 -16.53 -5.88
CA VAL A 151 6.25 -17.79 -5.14
C VAL A 151 5.92 -17.57 -3.67
N TYR A 152 6.57 -16.59 -3.02
CA TYR A 152 6.27 -16.29 -1.62
C TYR A 152 4.89 -15.63 -1.46
N GLU A 153 4.43 -14.85 -2.43
CA GLU A 153 3.05 -14.36 -2.44
C GLU A 153 2.06 -15.51 -2.65
N GLU A 154 2.29 -16.35 -3.65
CA GLU A 154 1.33 -17.35 -4.08
C GLU A 154 1.22 -18.51 -3.08
N GLU A 155 2.34 -19.03 -2.59
CA GLU A 155 2.37 -20.23 -1.74
C GLU A 155 2.22 -19.89 -0.25
N PHE A 156 2.73 -18.75 0.21
CA PHE A 156 2.74 -18.40 1.63
C PHE A 156 1.86 -17.20 1.97
N GLY A 157 1.26 -16.54 0.99
CA GLY A 157 0.46 -15.33 1.19
C GLY A 157 1.25 -14.14 1.69
N VAL A 158 2.57 -14.15 1.56
CA VAL A 158 3.45 -13.04 1.96
C VAL A 158 3.39 -11.96 0.89
N ARG A 159 2.89 -10.77 1.24
CA ARG A 159 2.78 -9.62 0.33
C ARG A 159 3.36 -8.37 0.95
N ASP A 160 2.80 -7.97 2.06
CA ASP A 160 3.19 -6.81 2.86
C ASP A 160 4.37 -7.19 3.76
N GLY A 161 5.57 -6.95 3.26
CA GLY A 161 6.82 -7.49 3.78
C GLY A 161 7.60 -6.55 4.68
N PHE A 162 7.01 -5.50 5.27
CA PHE A 162 7.71 -4.65 6.24
C PHE A 162 6.83 -4.22 7.40
N ARG A 163 7.45 -3.87 8.52
CA ARG A 163 6.78 -3.41 9.75
C ARG A 163 7.61 -2.34 10.44
N TRP A 164 6.94 -1.31 10.93
CA TRP A 164 7.51 -0.34 11.86
C TRP A 164 7.87 -1.01 13.19
N SER A 165 8.96 -0.58 13.80
CA SER A 165 9.18 -0.84 15.24
C SER A 165 8.14 -0.08 16.07
N PRO A 166 7.79 -0.56 17.29
CA PRO A 166 6.80 0.11 18.14
C PRO A 166 7.13 1.57 18.49
N ASP A 167 8.41 1.91 18.55
CA ASP A 167 8.89 3.26 18.79
C ASP A 167 9.02 4.13 17.52
N GLY A 168 8.73 3.55 16.33
CA GLY A 168 8.82 4.23 15.05
C GLY A 168 10.25 4.58 14.61
N GLN A 169 11.30 4.04 15.26
CA GLN A 169 12.69 4.40 14.95
C GLN A 169 13.30 3.52 13.86
N SER A 170 12.71 2.36 13.59
CA SER A 170 13.23 1.38 12.63
C SER A 170 12.12 0.71 11.86
N ILE A 171 12.48 0.10 10.73
CA ILE A 171 11.62 -0.76 9.93
C ILE A 171 12.31 -2.12 9.77
N ALA A 172 11.63 -3.19 10.19
CA ALA A 172 11.99 -4.57 9.86
C ALA A 172 11.33 -4.96 8.55
N TYR A 173 12.05 -5.70 7.67
CA TYR A 173 11.54 -6.05 6.36
C TYR A 173 12.08 -7.38 5.85
N TRP A 174 11.33 -8.02 4.97
CA TRP A 174 11.79 -9.12 4.13
C TRP A 174 12.57 -8.57 2.94
N GLN A 175 13.69 -9.20 2.64
CA GLN A 175 14.39 -9.07 1.37
C GLN A 175 14.42 -10.43 0.67
N PHE A 176 14.00 -10.44 -0.60
CA PHE A 176 14.08 -11.63 -1.46
C PHE A 176 15.08 -11.36 -2.59
N ASP A 177 15.92 -12.36 -2.86
CA ASP A 177 16.84 -12.36 -4.00
C ASP A 177 16.47 -13.51 -4.93
N SER A 178 15.91 -13.19 -6.08
CA SER A 178 15.44 -14.11 -7.12
C SER A 178 16.47 -14.33 -8.24
N THR A 179 17.73 -13.89 -8.08
CA THR A 179 18.76 -13.95 -9.13
C THR A 179 18.98 -15.38 -9.66
N GLY A 180 18.92 -16.42 -8.78
CA GLY A 180 19.08 -17.81 -9.15
C GLY A 180 17.80 -18.51 -9.64
N VAL A 181 16.65 -17.83 -9.60
CA VAL A 181 15.35 -18.44 -9.92
C VAL A 181 15.13 -18.51 -11.42
N GLY A 182 14.70 -19.67 -11.92
CA GLY A 182 14.38 -19.87 -13.33
C GLY A 182 13.23 -18.96 -13.80
N ILE A 183 13.35 -18.44 -15.02
CA ILE A 183 12.35 -17.55 -15.62
C ILE A 183 11.31 -18.36 -16.38
N PHE A 184 10.04 -18.15 -16.06
CA PHE A 184 8.89 -18.62 -16.84
C PHE A 184 8.33 -17.47 -17.67
N THR A 185 8.00 -17.74 -18.94
CA THR A 185 7.43 -16.76 -19.85
C THR A 185 5.95 -17.05 -20.06
N LEU A 186 5.09 -16.12 -19.66
CA LEU A 186 3.67 -16.12 -19.99
C LEU A 186 3.49 -15.43 -21.34
N ILE A 187 2.68 -16.04 -22.22
CA ILE A 187 2.37 -15.50 -23.53
C ILE A 187 0.89 -15.10 -23.52
N ASN A 188 0.63 -13.81 -23.72
CA ASN A 188 -0.72 -13.31 -23.89
C ASN A 188 -0.98 -13.10 -25.39
N ASN A 189 -1.92 -13.88 -25.92
CA ASN A 189 -2.30 -13.86 -27.34
C ASN A 189 -3.66 -13.19 -27.58
N THR A 190 -4.29 -12.59 -26.54
CA THR A 190 -5.71 -12.21 -26.60
C THR A 190 -5.94 -10.71 -26.61
N ASP A 191 -5.06 -9.93 -26.01
CA ASP A 191 -5.32 -8.51 -25.78
C ASP A 191 -4.89 -7.61 -26.93
N GLU A 192 -3.92 -8.06 -27.74
CA GLU A 192 -3.38 -7.29 -28.88
C GLU A 192 -3.19 -8.17 -30.11
N LEU A 193 -2.95 -7.52 -31.29
CA LEU A 193 -2.71 -8.22 -32.55
C LEU A 193 -1.48 -9.12 -32.51
N TYR A 194 -0.41 -8.68 -31.84
CA TYR A 194 0.79 -9.46 -31.60
C TYR A 194 0.90 -9.87 -30.14
N PRO A 195 1.43 -11.08 -29.85
CA PRO A 195 1.54 -11.56 -28.47
C PRO A 195 2.42 -10.64 -27.60
N THR A 196 1.97 -10.38 -26.38
CA THR A 196 2.82 -9.78 -25.34
C THR A 196 3.38 -10.86 -24.44
N LEU A 197 4.63 -10.66 -23.98
CA LEU A 197 5.37 -11.61 -23.16
C LEU A 197 5.58 -11.05 -21.75
N THR A 198 5.15 -11.79 -20.73
CA THR A 198 5.45 -11.47 -19.33
C THR A 198 6.42 -12.52 -18.79
N ARG A 199 7.60 -12.09 -18.36
CA ARG A 199 8.64 -12.94 -17.78
C ARG A 199 8.60 -12.82 -16.27
N ILE A 200 8.50 -13.95 -15.58
CA ILE A 200 8.45 -14.01 -14.11
C ILE A 200 9.48 -14.99 -13.56
N PRO A 201 10.18 -14.67 -12.46
CA PRO A 201 10.91 -15.65 -11.69
C PRO A 201 9.91 -16.70 -11.16
N TYR A 202 10.05 -17.95 -11.60
CA TYR A 202 9.12 -19.02 -11.28
C TYR A 202 9.89 -20.30 -10.99
N PRO A 203 10.09 -20.64 -9.71
CA PRO A 203 10.78 -21.87 -9.35
C PRO A 203 9.87 -23.08 -9.64
N LYS A 204 10.26 -23.93 -10.56
CA LYS A 204 9.60 -25.23 -10.78
C LYS A 204 9.98 -26.20 -9.66
N ALA A 205 9.15 -27.21 -9.41
CA ALA A 205 9.44 -28.23 -8.42
C ALA A 205 10.85 -28.82 -8.61
N GLY A 206 11.64 -28.84 -7.54
CA GLY A 206 13.02 -29.31 -7.56
C GLY A 206 14.06 -28.29 -8.04
N THR A 207 13.67 -27.07 -8.35
CA THR A 207 14.63 -25.99 -8.69
C THR A 207 14.82 -25.02 -7.52
N GLU A 208 15.72 -24.05 -7.68
CA GLU A 208 16.09 -23.08 -6.67
C GLU A 208 14.97 -22.03 -6.47
N ASN A 209 14.68 -21.74 -5.19
CA ASN A 209 13.81 -20.64 -4.77
C ASN A 209 14.62 -19.37 -4.51
N SER A 210 13.93 -18.23 -4.44
CA SER A 210 14.53 -16.97 -3.98
C SER A 210 15.13 -17.12 -2.59
N ALA A 211 16.34 -16.58 -2.40
CA ALA A 211 16.91 -16.45 -1.07
C ALA A 211 16.13 -15.39 -0.27
N ALA A 212 15.74 -15.74 0.96
CA ALA A 212 15.00 -14.83 1.85
C ALA A 212 15.86 -14.39 3.02
N ARG A 213 15.79 -13.09 3.34
CA ARG A 213 16.49 -12.48 4.49
C ARG A 213 15.55 -11.56 5.24
N ILE A 214 15.89 -11.26 6.48
CA ILE A 214 15.24 -10.21 7.27
C ILE A 214 16.28 -9.11 7.48
N GLY A 215 15.90 -7.89 7.10
CA GLY A 215 16.66 -6.68 7.35
C GLY A 215 15.98 -5.80 8.40
N VAL A 216 16.76 -4.98 9.07
CA VAL A 216 16.28 -3.87 9.91
C VAL A 216 17.05 -2.63 9.51
N VAL A 217 16.33 -1.55 9.24
CA VAL A 217 16.91 -0.27 8.81
C VAL A 217 16.38 0.86 9.69
N PRO A 218 17.21 1.86 10.07
CA PRO A 218 16.73 3.09 10.70
C PRO A 218 15.70 3.79 9.79
N ALA A 219 14.68 4.39 10.40
CA ALA A 219 13.59 5.07 9.69
C ALA A 219 13.80 6.59 9.56
N SER A 220 15.04 7.05 9.62
CA SER A 220 15.47 8.45 9.53
C SER A 220 16.55 8.64 8.48
#